data_844600916d5a2f01d81fd620d3a60b79
#
_entry.id   844600916d5a2f01d81fd620d3a60b79
#
_cell.length_a   1.000
_cell.length_b   1.000
_cell.length_c   1.000
_cell.angle_alpha   90.00
_cell.angle_beta   90.00
_cell.angle_gamma   90.00
#
_symmetry.space_group_name_H-M   'P 1'
#
loop_
_entity.id
_entity.type
_entity.pdbx_description
1 polymer ?
#
loop_
_entity_poly.entity_id
_entity_poly.type
_entity_poly.pdbx_seq_one_letter_code
_entity_poly.pdbx_strand_id
1 'polypeptide(L)'
;MFEEIERLTRALCAEHGTSGCEGDVFKVAKKELGFCKEVCENELGGVVGIFGDLSSKRRILLDAHIDQIGMIVTGIDENGFLHVTNVGGVDRRTLPGSPVTVFGTETVTGIGCTLPPHLAKGDDKIKPVAEQCIDLGLPKEEVEKLVTVGDRAALTRPLKKLMGNRITGTALDDRAGCACVIRAAQLANEQNPDCCVMVLCSTKEEVGGQGAQVSAYALEPTEAIAVDVSFAKQPDAESMLTAELGKGPMIGFSAALDRKISKKLVELAKRENIPYQLEAMGGRTGTNCDEISTTRGGVRTGLISVPQRNMHTPAEVCDFEDMENIAKLIAAYITDKEAQLNA
;
A
#
# COMPACT_ATOMS: atom_id res chain seq x y z
N MET A 1 -21.03 -7.40 -7.24
CA MET A 1 -20.43 -6.55 -8.27
C MET A 1 -18.93 -6.35 -8.00
N PHE A 2 -18.51 -6.23 -6.73
CA PHE A 2 -17.11 -6.02 -6.33
C PHE A 2 -16.51 -7.22 -5.57
N GLU A 3 -17.01 -8.43 -5.84
CA GLU A 3 -16.65 -9.63 -5.06
C GLU A 3 -15.17 -9.97 -5.13
N GLU A 4 -14.57 -9.87 -6.32
CA GLU A 4 -13.16 -10.23 -6.49
C GLU A 4 -12.22 -9.21 -5.87
N ILE A 5 -12.46 -7.90 -6.08
CA ILE A 5 -11.62 -6.86 -5.46
C ILE A 5 -11.76 -6.87 -3.93
N GLU A 6 -12.97 -7.13 -3.38
CA GLU A 6 -13.19 -7.31 -1.95
C GLU A 6 -12.45 -8.54 -1.43
N ARG A 7 -12.50 -9.67 -2.15
CA ARG A 7 -11.78 -10.91 -1.79
C ARG A 7 -10.27 -10.69 -1.73
N LEU A 8 -9.70 -10.09 -2.79
CA LEU A 8 -8.27 -9.78 -2.86
C LEU A 8 -7.83 -8.87 -1.70
N THR A 9 -8.54 -7.76 -1.50
CA THR A 9 -8.24 -6.81 -0.41
C THR A 9 -8.26 -7.49 0.95
N ARG A 10 -9.29 -8.31 1.24
CA ARG A 10 -9.38 -9.04 2.49
C ARG A 10 -8.26 -10.06 2.68
N ALA A 11 -7.91 -10.78 1.62
CA ALA A 11 -6.84 -11.77 1.68
C ALA A 11 -5.48 -11.12 1.99
N LEU A 12 -5.17 -10.01 1.32
CA LEU A 12 -3.93 -9.26 1.53
C LEU A 12 -3.88 -8.59 2.92
N CYS A 13 -4.96 -7.94 3.35
CA CYS A 13 -4.98 -7.25 4.64
C CYS A 13 -5.13 -8.18 5.85
N ALA A 14 -5.38 -9.47 5.66
CA ALA A 14 -5.46 -10.43 6.75
C ALA A 14 -4.07 -10.80 7.32
N GLU A 15 -3.01 -10.63 6.52
CA GLU A 15 -1.67 -11.06 6.86
C GLU A 15 -0.81 -9.92 7.40
N HIS A 16 0.19 -10.29 8.19
CA HIS A 16 1.21 -9.36 8.66
C HIS A 16 2.19 -8.98 7.55
N GLY A 17 2.70 -7.74 7.60
CA GLY A 17 3.65 -7.25 6.60
C GLY A 17 4.18 -5.85 6.89
N THR A 18 4.61 -5.57 8.13
CA THR A 18 5.34 -4.33 8.44
C THR A 18 6.65 -4.29 7.63
N SER A 19 7.01 -3.10 7.14
CA SER A 19 8.22 -2.91 6.30
C SER A 19 9.44 -3.65 6.84
N GLY A 20 10.04 -4.48 5.96
CA GLY A 20 11.16 -5.37 6.30
C GLY A 20 10.74 -6.67 7.00
N CYS A 21 9.44 -6.99 7.06
CA CYS A 21 8.91 -8.24 7.62
C CYS A 21 7.64 -8.69 6.87
N GLU A 22 7.68 -8.71 5.52
CA GLU A 22 6.51 -8.91 4.65
C GLU A 22 6.27 -10.37 4.27
N GLY A 23 7.05 -11.32 4.83
CA GLY A 23 7.05 -12.71 4.39
C GLY A 23 5.69 -13.42 4.38
N ASP A 24 4.78 -13.07 5.28
CA ASP A 24 3.46 -13.72 5.33
C ASP A 24 2.54 -13.19 4.23
N VAL A 25 2.48 -11.88 4.03
CA VAL A 25 1.67 -11.32 2.93
C VAL A 25 2.22 -11.65 1.56
N PHE A 26 3.52 -11.92 1.40
CA PHE A 26 4.10 -12.42 0.16
C PHE A 26 3.52 -13.77 -0.27
N LYS A 27 3.21 -14.66 0.67
CA LYS A 27 2.57 -15.96 0.37
C LYS A 27 1.21 -15.75 -0.29
N VAL A 28 0.47 -14.74 0.18
CA VAL A 28 -0.82 -14.37 -0.41
C VAL A 28 -0.60 -13.77 -1.81
N ALA A 29 0.29 -12.81 -1.95
CA ALA A 29 0.56 -12.19 -3.25
C ALA A 29 1.01 -13.22 -4.30
N LYS A 30 1.91 -14.14 -3.96
CA LYS A 30 2.32 -15.24 -4.86
C LYS A 30 1.14 -16.11 -5.29
N LYS A 31 0.25 -16.45 -4.36
CA LYS A 31 -0.94 -17.24 -4.64
C LYS A 31 -1.87 -16.49 -5.60
N GLU A 32 -2.12 -15.21 -5.35
CA GLU A 32 -3.05 -14.40 -6.15
C GLU A 32 -2.48 -14.08 -7.55
N LEU A 33 -1.16 -14.05 -7.70
CA LEU A 33 -0.46 -13.92 -8.99
C LEU A 33 -0.25 -15.25 -9.71
N GLY A 34 -0.74 -16.37 -9.17
CA GLY A 34 -0.54 -17.72 -9.73
C GLY A 34 -1.09 -17.94 -11.15
N PHE A 35 -1.86 -17.01 -11.70
CA PHE A 35 -2.30 -17.02 -13.12
C PHE A 35 -1.20 -16.49 -14.07
N CYS A 36 -0.17 -15.83 -13.56
CA CYS A 36 0.96 -15.34 -14.34
C CYS A 36 1.82 -16.50 -14.89
N LYS A 37 2.50 -16.26 -15.99
CA LYS A 37 3.44 -17.25 -16.59
C LYS A 37 4.65 -17.49 -15.69
N GLU A 38 5.08 -16.43 -15.01
CA GLU A 38 6.19 -16.47 -14.07
C GLU A 38 5.79 -15.74 -12.80
N VAL A 39 6.13 -16.30 -11.63
CA VAL A 39 5.97 -15.65 -10.32
C VAL A 39 7.26 -15.83 -9.55
N CYS A 40 7.88 -14.74 -9.14
CA CYS A 40 9.11 -14.77 -8.38
C CYS A 40 9.07 -13.78 -7.22
N GLU A 41 9.95 -13.99 -6.26
CA GLU A 41 10.27 -13.04 -5.20
C GLU A 41 11.72 -12.62 -5.41
N ASN A 42 11.98 -11.33 -5.34
CA ASN A 42 13.36 -10.86 -5.33
C ASN A 42 13.79 -10.49 -3.91
N GLU A 43 15.10 -10.50 -3.67
CA GLU A 43 15.67 -10.39 -2.33
C GLU A 43 15.29 -9.09 -1.58
N LEU A 44 15.05 -8.01 -2.30
CA LEU A 44 14.73 -6.70 -1.70
C LEU A 44 13.45 -6.07 -2.21
N GLY A 45 12.88 -6.60 -3.30
CA GLY A 45 11.89 -5.88 -4.09
C GLY A 45 10.44 -6.29 -3.88
N GLY A 46 10.18 -7.49 -3.39
CA GLY A 46 8.83 -8.01 -3.22
C GLY A 46 8.45 -9.14 -4.17
N VAL A 47 7.17 -9.29 -4.43
CA VAL A 47 6.62 -10.35 -5.29
C VAL A 47 6.29 -9.81 -6.67
N VAL A 48 6.78 -10.49 -7.71
CA VAL A 48 6.57 -10.13 -9.12
C VAL A 48 5.82 -11.25 -9.84
N GLY A 49 4.75 -10.91 -10.54
CA GLY A 49 4.08 -11.77 -11.51
C GLY A 49 4.27 -11.24 -12.91
N ILE A 50 4.60 -12.10 -13.89
CA ILE A 50 4.83 -11.70 -15.29
C ILE A 50 3.90 -12.47 -16.22
N PHE A 51 3.22 -11.75 -17.11
CA PHE A 51 2.31 -12.34 -18.10
C PHE A 51 2.30 -11.57 -19.41
N GLY A 52 1.48 -12.00 -20.38
CA GLY A 52 1.39 -11.43 -21.73
C GLY A 52 2.50 -11.92 -22.64
N ASP A 53 2.96 -11.10 -23.59
CA ASP A 53 4.07 -11.44 -24.50
C ASP A 53 5.42 -11.05 -23.86
N LEU A 54 6.13 -12.03 -23.32
CA LEU A 54 7.42 -11.83 -22.67
C LEU A 54 8.51 -11.30 -23.62
N SER A 55 8.35 -11.50 -24.93
CA SER A 55 9.28 -11.03 -25.96
C SER A 55 9.01 -9.59 -26.43
N SER A 56 7.89 -9.03 -26.02
CA SER A 56 7.49 -7.68 -26.41
C SER A 56 8.47 -6.61 -25.93
N LYS A 57 8.71 -5.64 -26.80
CA LYS A 57 9.48 -4.44 -26.44
C LYS A 57 8.71 -3.49 -25.54
N ARG A 58 7.37 -3.53 -25.59
CA ARG A 58 6.52 -2.79 -24.64
C ARG A 58 6.43 -3.59 -23.33
N ARG A 59 7.06 -3.07 -22.30
CA ARG A 59 7.18 -3.70 -20.99
C ARG A 59 6.56 -2.77 -19.95
N ILE A 60 5.39 -3.17 -19.43
CA ILE A 60 4.60 -2.37 -18.49
C ILE A 60 4.81 -2.92 -17.09
N LEU A 61 5.30 -2.08 -16.17
CA LEU A 61 5.35 -2.36 -14.76
C LEU A 61 4.09 -1.78 -14.08
N LEU A 62 3.33 -2.62 -13.40
CA LEU A 62 2.30 -2.22 -12.46
C LEU A 62 2.88 -2.37 -11.06
N ASP A 63 2.89 -1.32 -10.27
CA ASP A 63 3.43 -1.33 -8.91
C ASP A 63 2.39 -0.88 -7.90
N ALA A 64 2.39 -1.52 -6.73
CA ALA A 64 1.69 -1.11 -5.52
C ALA A 64 2.45 -1.68 -4.33
N HIS A 65 2.57 -0.94 -3.23
CA HIS A 65 3.34 -1.46 -2.12
C HIS A 65 2.53 -2.39 -1.20
N ILE A 66 3.18 -3.46 -0.75
CA ILE A 66 2.56 -4.49 0.06
C ILE A 66 2.90 -4.36 1.54
N ASP A 67 3.97 -3.63 1.84
CA ASP A 67 4.34 -3.33 3.21
C ASP A 67 3.37 -2.34 3.86
N GLN A 68 3.37 -2.30 5.17
CA GLN A 68 2.55 -1.42 5.98
C GLN A 68 3.39 -0.76 7.07
N ILE A 69 2.91 0.38 7.54
CA ILE A 69 3.44 1.02 8.74
C ILE A 69 3.33 0.13 9.97
N GLY A 70 4.20 0.37 10.94
CA GLY A 70 4.15 -0.30 12.23
C GLY A 70 5.23 0.22 13.17
N MET A 71 5.68 -0.65 14.04
CA MET A 71 6.70 -0.36 15.06
C MET A 71 7.73 -1.47 15.11
N ILE A 72 8.91 -1.16 15.62
CA ILE A 72 9.95 -2.13 15.93
C ILE A 72 10.27 -2.04 17.42
N VAL A 73 10.43 -3.18 18.07
CA VAL A 73 10.82 -3.26 19.48
C VAL A 73 12.29 -2.82 19.63
N THR A 74 12.52 -1.85 20.49
CA THR A 74 13.85 -1.30 20.77
C THR A 74 14.40 -1.72 22.13
N GLY A 75 13.53 -2.22 23.02
CA GLY A 75 13.93 -2.69 24.35
C GLY A 75 12.75 -3.25 25.15
N ILE A 76 13.09 -3.95 26.23
CA ILE A 76 12.14 -4.44 27.24
C ILE A 76 12.64 -3.91 28.59
N ASP A 77 11.79 -3.19 29.32
CA ASP A 77 12.18 -2.63 30.61
C ASP A 77 12.09 -3.66 31.74
N GLU A 78 12.45 -3.24 32.96
CA GLU A 78 12.48 -4.11 34.13
C GLU A 78 11.10 -4.58 34.61
N ASN A 79 10.04 -3.92 34.14
CA ASN A 79 8.65 -4.27 34.41
C ASN A 79 7.97 -5.10 33.31
N GLY A 80 8.69 -5.36 32.22
CA GLY A 80 8.18 -6.09 31.06
C GLY A 80 7.47 -5.24 30.02
N PHE A 81 7.51 -3.90 30.12
CA PHE A 81 6.98 -3.03 29.06
C PHE A 81 7.92 -3.01 27.85
N LEU A 82 7.33 -3.11 26.64
CA LEU A 82 8.08 -2.98 25.40
C LEU A 82 8.27 -1.51 25.05
N HIS A 83 9.51 -1.11 24.80
CA HIS A 83 9.85 0.14 24.15
C HIS A 83 9.86 -0.08 22.63
N VAL A 84 9.32 0.86 21.87
CA VAL A 84 9.17 0.75 20.43
C VAL A 84 9.54 2.06 19.73
N THR A 85 9.83 1.98 18.43
CA THR A 85 9.92 3.16 17.57
C THR A 85 9.20 2.91 16.25
N ASN A 86 8.94 3.98 15.48
CA ASN A 86 8.23 3.90 14.21
C ASN A 86 8.97 3.05 13.17
N VAL A 87 8.19 2.33 12.39
CA VAL A 87 8.51 1.85 11.04
C VAL A 87 7.47 2.49 10.12
N GLY A 88 7.90 3.45 9.29
CA GLY A 88 6.97 4.30 8.56
C GLY A 88 6.26 5.36 9.42
N GLY A 89 5.19 5.91 8.91
CA GLY A 89 4.49 7.08 9.43
C GLY A 89 3.36 6.80 10.43
N VAL A 90 3.56 5.98 11.45
CA VAL A 90 2.51 5.68 12.46
C VAL A 90 2.00 6.93 13.16
N ASP A 91 0.69 7.15 13.13
CA ASP A 91 0.08 8.24 13.88
C ASP A 91 0.12 7.98 15.38
N ARG A 92 1.02 8.71 16.07
CA ARG A 92 1.23 8.60 17.52
C ARG A 92 -0.03 8.77 18.37
N ARG A 93 -1.08 9.41 17.81
CA ARG A 93 -2.36 9.65 18.50
C ARG A 93 -3.19 8.38 18.64
N THR A 94 -2.93 7.39 17.80
CA THR A 94 -3.74 6.16 17.74
C THR A 94 -3.18 5.04 18.61
N LEU A 95 -1.94 5.12 19.08
CA LEU A 95 -1.30 4.09 19.91
C LEU A 95 -1.84 4.04 21.35
N PRO A 96 -2.00 5.17 22.10
CA PRO A 96 -2.44 5.13 23.49
C PRO A 96 -3.79 4.43 23.66
N GLY A 97 -3.83 3.40 24.50
CA GLY A 97 -5.05 2.63 24.82
C GLY A 97 -5.54 1.71 23.70
N SER A 98 -4.79 1.58 22.60
CA SER A 98 -5.15 0.71 21.47
C SER A 98 -4.53 -0.68 21.62
N PRO A 99 -5.24 -1.75 21.17
CA PRO A 99 -4.64 -3.06 20.98
C PRO A 99 -3.50 -3.00 19.96
N VAL A 100 -2.40 -3.65 20.28
CA VAL A 100 -1.21 -3.80 19.44
C VAL A 100 -0.92 -5.29 19.27
N THR A 101 -0.69 -5.71 18.04
CA THR A 101 -0.19 -7.06 17.75
C THR A 101 1.33 -7.00 17.68
N VAL A 102 2.00 -7.84 18.45
CA VAL A 102 3.46 -7.98 18.48
C VAL A 102 3.83 -9.33 17.84
N PHE A 103 4.75 -9.31 16.90
CA PHE A 103 5.17 -10.46 16.09
C PHE A 103 6.55 -10.93 16.54
N GLY A 104 6.58 -11.66 17.65
CA GLY A 104 7.77 -12.29 18.21
C GLY A 104 7.90 -13.76 17.82
N THR A 105 8.37 -14.62 18.75
CA THR A 105 8.42 -16.07 18.54
C THR A 105 7.03 -16.66 18.30
N GLU A 106 6.03 -16.05 18.87
CA GLU A 106 4.62 -16.22 18.54
C GLU A 106 3.92 -14.85 18.53
N THR A 107 2.76 -14.78 17.89
CA THR A 107 1.98 -13.54 17.81
C THR A 107 1.25 -13.32 19.13
N VAL A 108 1.52 -12.18 19.78
CA VAL A 108 0.90 -11.80 21.05
C VAL A 108 0.19 -10.46 20.95
N THR A 109 -0.82 -10.25 21.78
CA THR A 109 -1.54 -8.98 21.86
C THR A 109 -1.10 -8.20 23.09
N GLY A 110 -0.72 -6.94 22.89
CA GLY A 110 -0.47 -5.96 23.94
C GLY A 110 -1.41 -4.77 23.83
N ILE A 111 -1.23 -3.81 24.73
CA ILE A 111 -1.97 -2.54 24.77
C ILE A 111 -0.97 -1.40 24.79
N GLY A 112 -1.17 -0.40 23.95
CA GLY A 112 -0.41 0.86 24.03
C GLY A 112 -0.66 1.54 25.36
N CYS A 113 0.40 1.80 26.12
CA CYS A 113 0.30 2.41 27.46
C CYS A 113 -0.23 3.84 27.36
N THR A 114 -1.06 4.22 28.32
CA THR A 114 -1.53 5.61 28.47
C THR A 114 -1.61 5.99 29.94
N LEU A 115 -1.26 7.25 30.22
CA LEU A 115 -1.39 7.78 31.56
C LEU A 115 -2.86 8.19 31.81
N PRO A 116 -3.51 7.73 32.91
CA PRO A 116 -4.88 8.12 33.20
C PRO A 116 -4.97 9.63 33.49
N PRO A 117 -6.08 10.29 33.15
CA PRO A 117 -6.22 11.75 33.30
C PRO A 117 -5.91 12.29 34.68
N HIS A 118 -6.21 11.53 35.75
CA HIS A 118 -5.93 11.89 37.15
C HIS A 118 -4.42 12.05 37.46
N LEU A 119 -3.55 11.38 36.70
CA LEU A 119 -2.11 11.42 36.85
C LEU A 119 -1.43 12.34 35.84
N ALA A 120 -2.13 12.71 34.75
CA ALA A 120 -1.58 13.51 33.67
C ALA A 120 -1.27 14.98 34.06
N LYS A 121 -1.79 15.47 35.19
CA LYS A 121 -1.53 16.82 35.76
C LYS A 121 -1.69 17.96 34.73
N GLY A 122 -2.60 17.80 33.72
CA GLY A 122 -2.84 18.78 32.69
C GLY A 122 -1.83 18.78 31.53
N ASP A 123 -0.93 17.82 31.48
CA ASP A 123 -0.09 17.58 30.30
C ASP A 123 -0.81 16.60 29.34
N ASP A 124 -1.61 17.15 28.43
CA ASP A 124 -2.39 16.40 27.45
C ASP A 124 -1.62 16.16 26.14
N LYS A 125 -0.29 16.40 26.12
CA LYS A 125 0.52 16.22 24.92
C LYS A 125 0.73 14.74 24.63
N ILE A 126 0.36 14.33 23.44
CA ILE A 126 0.62 12.99 22.95
C ILE A 126 2.10 12.86 22.63
N LYS A 127 2.78 11.94 23.33
CA LYS A 127 4.21 11.68 23.17
C LYS A 127 4.53 11.08 21.79
N PRO A 128 5.75 11.29 21.26
CA PRO A 128 6.27 10.51 20.15
C PRO A 128 6.17 9.00 20.42
N VAL A 129 6.03 8.18 19.38
CA VAL A 129 5.94 6.71 19.55
C VAL A 129 7.13 6.15 20.33
N ALA A 130 8.34 6.67 20.09
CA ALA A 130 9.56 6.26 20.80
C ALA A 130 9.55 6.54 22.33
N GLU A 131 8.62 7.34 22.82
CA GLU A 131 8.42 7.61 24.24
C GLU A 131 7.16 6.92 24.79
N GLN A 132 6.51 6.09 23.99
CA GLN A 132 5.37 5.28 24.38
C GLN A 132 5.80 3.83 24.58
N CYS A 133 5.05 3.07 25.35
CA CYS A 133 5.31 1.67 25.63
C CYS A 133 4.11 0.81 25.28
N ILE A 134 4.36 -0.50 25.12
CA ILE A 134 3.32 -1.52 24.96
C ILE A 134 3.38 -2.45 26.17
N ASP A 135 2.23 -2.71 26.75
CA ASP A 135 2.05 -3.64 27.88
C ASP A 135 1.50 -4.97 27.36
N LEU A 136 2.22 -6.06 27.60
CA LEU A 136 1.77 -7.44 27.31
C LEU A 136 1.08 -8.11 28.51
N GLY A 137 1.05 -7.44 29.68
CA GLY A 137 0.48 -7.99 30.91
C GLY A 137 1.33 -9.10 31.55
N LEU A 138 2.62 -9.18 31.21
CA LEU A 138 3.54 -10.23 31.63
C LEU A 138 4.77 -9.64 32.32
N PRO A 139 5.39 -10.34 33.29
CA PRO A 139 6.69 -9.94 33.86
C PRO A 139 7.80 -10.10 32.79
N LYS A 140 8.90 -9.37 32.99
CA LYS A 140 10.03 -9.29 32.05
C LYS A 140 10.52 -10.65 31.56
N GLU A 141 10.71 -11.59 32.47
CA GLU A 141 11.26 -12.92 32.16
C GLU A 141 10.34 -13.74 31.25
N GLU A 142 9.04 -13.48 31.27
CA GLU A 142 8.08 -14.12 30.35
C GLU A 142 8.02 -13.37 29.01
N VAL A 143 8.10 -12.05 29.05
CA VAL A 143 8.16 -11.22 27.81
C VAL A 143 9.39 -11.58 26.98
N GLU A 144 10.58 -11.72 27.61
CA GLU A 144 11.84 -12.06 26.94
C GLU A 144 11.85 -13.44 26.27
N LYS A 145 10.93 -14.34 26.64
CA LYS A 145 10.73 -15.62 25.94
C LYS A 145 9.94 -15.47 24.64
N LEU A 146 9.11 -14.45 24.55
CA LEU A 146 8.17 -14.24 23.46
C LEU A 146 8.67 -13.18 22.47
N VAL A 147 9.33 -12.15 22.97
CA VAL A 147 9.68 -10.94 22.21
C VAL A 147 11.16 -10.59 22.41
N THR A 148 11.79 -10.18 21.30
CA THR A 148 13.18 -9.71 21.30
C THR A 148 13.29 -8.32 20.63
N VAL A 149 14.41 -7.65 20.87
CA VAL A 149 14.72 -6.40 20.15
C VAL A 149 14.81 -6.68 18.64
N GLY A 150 14.11 -5.89 17.84
CA GLY A 150 14.00 -6.06 16.40
C GLY A 150 12.68 -6.66 15.94
N ASP A 151 11.89 -7.26 16.82
CA ASP A 151 10.58 -7.77 16.50
C ASP A 151 9.62 -6.63 16.09
N ARG A 152 8.65 -6.94 15.25
CA ARG A 152 7.68 -5.97 14.74
C ARG A 152 6.43 -5.92 15.61
N ALA A 153 5.82 -4.76 15.63
CA ALA A 153 4.50 -4.56 16.23
C ALA A 153 3.65 -3.65 15.33
N ALA A 154 2.36 -3.88 15.33
CA ALA A 154 1.44 -3.06 14.53
C ALA A 154 0.09 -2.86 15.24
N LEU A 155 -0.53 -1.72 14.98
CA LEU A 155 -1.93 -1.49 15.30
C LEU A 155 -2.77 -2.26 14.29
N THR A 156 -3.31 -3.41 14.65
CA THR A 156 -4.07 -4.26 13.73
C THR A 156 -5.56 -4.19 14.01
N ARG A 157 -6.34 -3.93 12.97
CA ARG A 157 -7.80 -4.05 12.99
C ARG A 157 -8.27 -4.82 11.76
N PRO A 158 -9.02 -5.92 11.96
CA PRO A 158 -9.60 -6.66 10.84
C PRO A 158 -10.49 -5.76 9.97
N LEU A 159 -10.46 -6.00 8.67
CA LEU A 159 -11.30 -5.26 7.74
C LEU A 159 -12.79 -5.45 8.03
N LYS A 160 -13.51 -4.35 8.15
CA LYS A 160 -14.96 -4.31 8.38
C LYS A 160 -15.66 -3.51 7.28
N LYS A 161 -16.75 -4.06 6.76
CA LYS A 161 -17.60 -3.36 5.81
C LYS A 161 -18.39 -2.26 6.53
N LEU A 162 -18.36 -1.07 5.95
CA LEU A 162 -19.23 0.05 6.33
C LEU A 162 -20.47 0.08 5.44
N MET A 163 -21.31 1.10 5.59
CA MET A 163 -22.47 1.29 4.72
C MET A 163 -22.05 1.57 3.27
N GLY A 164 -22.82 1.06 2.34
CA GLY A 164 -22.51 1.14 0.91
C GLY A 164 -21.35 0.20 0.51
N ASN A 165 -20.46 0.69 -0.33
CA ASN A 165 -19.32 -0.07 -0.87
C ASN A 165 -18.02 0.17 -0.09
N ARG A 166 -18.08 0.76 1.10
CA ARG A 166 -16.91 1.17 1.87
C ARG A 166 -16.41 0.08 2.80
N ILE A 167 -15.10 0.06 2.98
CA ILE A 167 -14.40 -0.85 3.88
C ILE A 167 -13.46 -0.03 4.78
N THR A 168 -13.26 -0.48 6.01
CA THR A 168 -12.33 0.12 6.97
C THR A 168 -11.48 -0.95 7.65
N GLY A 169 -10.25 -0.62 7.97
CA GLY A 169 -9.32 -1.47 8.72
C GLY A 169 -7.89 -1.02 8.54
N THR A 170 -6.96 -1.90 8.84
CA THR A 170 -5.52 -1.64 8.75
C THR A 170 -4.97 -2.09 7.41
N ALA A 171 -3.90 -1.43 6.96
CA ALA A 171 -3.10 -1.77 5.78
C ALA A 171 -3.88 -1.70 4.45
N LEU A 172 -4.92 -0.87 4.37
CA LEU A 172 -5.48 -0.50 3.07
C LEU A 172 -4.49 0.34 2.28
N ASP A 173 -3.64 1.08 2.96
CA ASP A 173 -2.41 1.68 2.51
C ASP A 173 -1.30 0.60 2.52
N ASP A 174 -0.80 0.07 1.37
CA ASP A 174 -1.39 0.21 0.04
C ASP A 174 -1.81 -1.18 -0.50
N ARG A 175 -2.30 -2.05 0.37
CA ARG A 175 -2.84 -3.35 -0.07
C ARG A 175 -4.15 -3.20 -0.85
N ALA A 176 -4.80 -2.04 -0.77
CA ALA A 176 -5.87 -1.65 -1.68
C ALA A 176 -5.33 -1.49 -3.09
N GLY A 177 -4.20 -0.80 -3.27
CA GLY A 177 -3.51 -0.70 -4.55
C GLY A 177 -2.98 -2.05 -5.04
N CYS A 178 -2.40 -2.88 -4.16
CA CYS A 178 -2.03 -4.25 -4.52
C CYS A 178 -3.21 -5.04 -5.07
N ALA A 179 -4.38 -4.96 -4.44
CA ALA A 179 -5.59 -5.60 -4.95
C ALA A 179 -6.00 -5.03 -6.31
N CYS A 180 -5.87 -3.72 -6.52
CA CYS A 180 -6.17 -3.07 -7.80
C CYS A 180 -5.24 -3.56 -8.93
N VAL A 181 -3.92 -3.62 -8.71
CA VAL A 181 -2.97 -4.05 -9.75
C VAL A 181 -3.11 -5.54 -10.07
N ILE A 182 -3.36 -6.40 -9.06
CA ILE A 182 -3.65 -7.82 -9.27
C ILE A 182 -4.94 -7.99 -10.07
N ARG A 183 -6.01 -7.28 -9.69
CA ARG A 183 -7.30 -7.33 -10.39
C ARG A 183 -7.19 -6.82 -11.83
N ALA A 184 -6.45 -5.74 -12.05
CA ALA A 184 -6.17 -5.21 -13.38
C ALA A 184 -5.45 -6.24 -14.26
N ALA A 185 -4.47 -6.92 -13.68
CA ALA A 185 -3.71 -7.97 -14.35
C ALA A 185 -4.60 -9.17 -14.72
N GLN A 186 -5.51 -9.61 -13.85
CA GLN A 186 -6.50 -10.66 -14.17
C GLN A 186 -7.35 -10.25 -15.39
N LEU A 187 -7.93 -9.03 -15.35
CA LEU A 187 -8.77 -8.51 -16.42
C LEU A 187 -8.02 -8.37 -17.77
N ALA A 188 -6.76 -7.93 -17.71
CA ALA A 188 -5.94 -7.80 -18.90
C ALA A 188 -5.48 -9.16 -19.46
N ASN A 189 -5.15 -10.11 -18.58
CA ASN A 189 -4.70 -11.44 -18.98
C ASN A 189 -5.78 -12.22 -19.75
N GLU A 190 -7.05 -12.04 -19.39
CA GLU A 190 -8.19 -12.62 -20.13
C GLU A 190 -8.26 -12.14 -21.59
N GLN A 191 -7.67 -10.99 -21.91
CA GLN A 191 -7.65 -10.38 -23.23
C GLN A 191 -6.37 -10.70 -24.04
N ASN A 192 -5.44 -11.52 -23.49
CA ASN A 192 -4.16 -11.89 -24.11
C ASN A 192 -3.39 -10.67 -24.65
N PRO A 193 -2.88 -9.79 -23.82
CA PRO A 193 -2.19 -8.59 -24.25
C PRO A 193 -0.90 -8.92 -25.01
N ASP A 194 -0.59 -8.14 -26.04
CA ASP A 194 0.60 -8.25 -26.89
C ASP A 194 1.82 -7.49 -26.35
N CYS A 195 1.79 -7.13 -25.07
CA CYS A 195 2.88 -6.53 -24.31
C CYS A 195 3.30 -7.43 -23.15
N CYS A 196 4.53 -7.22 -22.63
CA CYS A 196 4.98 -7.84 -21.40
C CYS A 196 4.46 -7.03 -20.20
N VAL A 197 3.67 -7.67 -19.34
CA VAL A 197 3.13 -7.03 -18.14
C VAL A 197 3.77 -7.66 -16.91
N MET A 198 4.28 -6.82 -16.04
CA MET A 198 4.92 -7.17 -14.78
C MET A 198 4.13 -6.54 -13.63
N VAL A 199 3.59 -7.36 -12.74
CA VAL A 199 2.86 -6.91 -11.54
C VAL A 199 3.79 -7.03 -10.37
N LEU A 200 4.12 -5.93 -9.73
CA LEU A 200 4.98 -5.86 -8.57
C LEU A 200 4.15 -5.48 -7.34
N CYS A 201 4.15 -6.36 -6.35
CA CYS A 201 3.76 -6.02 -4.99
C CYS A 201 5.06 -5.70 -4.24
N SER A 202 5.47 -4.44 -4.24
CA SER A 202 6.77 -3.97 -3.77
C SER A 202 6.84 -3.82 -2.26
N THR A 203 8.04 -3.80 -1.71
CA THR A 203 8.28 -3.63 -0.28
C THR A 203 8.93 -2.30 0.04
N LYS A 204 8.89 -1.93 1.33
CA LYS A 204 9.65 -0.80 1.90
C LYS A 204 9.34 0.55 1.27
N GLU A 205 8.12 0.74 0.76
CA GLU A 205 7.65 2.05 0.34
C GLU A 205 7.68 3.01 1.53
N GLU A 206 7.09 2.59 2.64
CA GLU A 206 6.92 3.35 3.90
C GLU A 206 8.24 3.80 4.56
N VAL A 207 9.36 3.25 4.09
CA VAL A 207 10.70 3.57 4.60
C VAL A 207 11.68 3.99 3.49
N GLY A 208 11.17 4.33 2.28
CA GLY A 208 11.94 4.96 1.22
C GLY A 208 11.96 4.29 -0.16
N GLY A 209 11.03 3.37 -0.47
CA GLY A 209 10.79 2.88 -1.83
C GLY A 209 11.83 1.93 -2.42
N GLN A 210 12.70 1.33 -1.58
CA GLN A 210 13.82 0.50 -2.07
C GLN A 210 13.35 -0.71 -2.88
N GLY A 211 12.20 -1.29 -2.51
CA GLY A 211 11.64 -2.44 -3.20
C GLY A 211 11.28 -2.13 -4.66
N ALA A 212 10.57 -1.05 -4.88
CA ALA A 212 10.20 -0.58 -6.22
C ALA A 212 11.43 -0.21 -7.05
N GLN A 213 12.41 0.49 -6.44
CA GLN A 213 13.64 0.90 -7.11
C GLN A 213 14.45 -0.30 -7.63
N VAL A 214 14.68 -1.28 -6.77
CA VAL A 214 15.47 -2.49 -7.12
C VAL A 214 14.75 -3.33 -8.16
N SER A 215 13.43 -3.49 -8.01
CA SER A 215 12.61 -4.25 -8.95
C SER A 215 12.54 -3.58 -10.33
N ALA A 216 12.30 -2.29 -10.40
CA ALA A 216 12.27 -1.56 -11.66
C ALA A 216 13.65 -1.60 -12.37
N TYR A 217 14.75 -1.59 -11.58
CA TYR A 217 16.08 -1.77 -12.15
C TYR A 217 16.26 -3.14 -12.80
N ALA A 218 15.83 -4.21 -12.14
CA ALA A 218 16.00 -5.58 -12.60
C ALA A 218 15.05 -5.96 -13.76
N LEU A 219 13.80 -5.44 -13.70
CA LEU A 219 12.75 -5.79 -14.64
C LEU A 219 12.80 -5.00 -15.96
N GLU A 220 13.53 -3.90 -16.03
CA GLU A 220 13.70 -3.08 -17.23
C GLU A 220 12.37 -2.67 -17.92
N PRO A 221 11.42 -2.07 -17.22
CA PRO A 221 10.19 -1.61 -17.82
C PRO A 221 10.43 -0.43 -18.78
N THR A 222 9.63 -0.35 -19.85
CA THR A 222 9.61 0.83 -20.75
C THR A 222 8.68 1.91 -20.22
N GLU A 223 7.68 1.50 -19.45
CA GLU A 223 6.72 2.37 -18.79
C GLU A 223 6.19 1.70 -17.52
N ALA A 224 5.71 2.51 -16.58
CA ALA A 224 5.14 2.02 -15.33
C ALA A 224 3.86 2.78 -14.97
N ILE A 225 2.97 2.10 -14.27
CA ILE A 225 1.86 2.71 -13.53
C ILE A 225 1.99 2.24 -12.09
N ALA A 226 2.23 3.17 -11.19
CA ALA A 226 2.11 2.90 -9.76
C ALA A 226 0.68 3.20 -9.30
N VAL A 227 0.20 2.38 -8.39
CA VAL A 227 -1.02 2.62 -7.63
C VAL A 227 -0.59 2.84 -6.19
N ASP A 228 -1.20 3.82 -5.56
CA ASP A 228 -0.98 4.15 -4.16
C ASP A 228 -2.27 4.77 -3.60
N VAL A 229 -2.34 5.06 -2.32
CA VAL A 229 -3.48 5.78 -1.75
C VAL A 229 -3.24 7.29 -1.81
N SER A 230 -4.31 8.07 -1.77
CA SER A 230 -4.21 9.52 -1.57
C SER A 230 -5.43 10.07 -0.82
N PHE A 231 -5.37 11.35 -0.44
CA PHE A 231 -6.28 11.97 0.50
C PHE A 231 -7.72 12.06 -0.02
N ALA A 232 -8.65 11.40 0.67
CA ALA A 232 -10.06 11.60 0.46
C ALA A 232 -10.62 12.67 1.42
N LYS A 233 -11.67 13.35 0.96
CA LYS A 233 -12.37 14.39 1.71
C LYS A 233 -12.85 13.88 3.07
N GLN A 234 -12.41 14.56 4.13
CA GLN A 234 -12.76 14.30 5.51
C GLN A 234 -12.79 15.62 6.30
N PRO A 235 -13.32 15.66 7.53
CA PRO A 235 -13.23 16.85 8.38
C PRO A 235 -11.80 17.36 8.51
N ASP A 236 -11.63 18.68 8.52
CA ASP A 236 -10.37 19.39 8.67
C ASP A 236 -9.32 19.19 7.55
N ALA A 237 -9.63 18.42 6.50
CA ALA A 237 -8.80 18.31 5.32
C ALA A 237 -9.11 19.39 4.28
N GLU A 238 -8.08 19.98 3.67
CA GLU A 238 -8.23 20.98 2.63
C GLU A 238 -8.92 20.40 1.38
N SER A 239 -10.01 21.03 0.94
CA SER A 239 -10.81 20.52 -0.18
C SER A 239 -10.07 20.47 -1.53
N MET A 240 -9.06 21.33 -1.73
CA MET A 240 -8.28 21.38 -2.98
C MET A 240 -7.27 20.22 -3.11
N LEU A 241 -6.96 19.55 -1.98
CA LEU A 241 -6.00 18.45 -1.92
C LEU A 241 -6.68 17.08 -1.74
N THR A 242 -8.02 17.04 -1.80
CA THR A 242 -8.77 15.84 -1.48
C THR A 242 -9.77 15.45 -2.56
N ALA A 243 -9.93 14.16 -2.78
CA ALA A 243 -10.94 13.58 -3.66
C ALA A 243 -12.16 13.04 -2.87
N GLU A 244 -13.23 12.72 -3.54
CA GLU A 244 -14.43 12.11 -2.93
C GLU A 244 -14.40 10.59 -3.08
N LEU A 245 -14.70 9.86 -2.00
CA LEU A 245 -14.90 8.40 -2.05
C LEU A 245 -16.12 8.04 -2.91
N GLY A 246 -15.98 7.03 -3.77
CA GLY A 246 -17.03 6.57 -4.67
C GLY A 246 -17.23 7.47 -5.90
N LYS A 247 -16.21 8.27 -6.25
CA LYS A 247 -16.22 9.14 -7.45
C LYS A 247 -15.13 8.77 -8.46
N GLY A 248 -14.54 7.61 -8.29
CA GLY A 248 -13.52 7.05 -9.16
C GLY A 248 -12.09 7.38 -8.74
N PRO A 249 -11.12 6.71 -9.38
CA PRO A 249 -9.70 6.91 -9.14
C PRO A 249 -9.25 8.35 -9.30
N MET A 250 -8.18 8.70 -8.61
CA MET A 250 -7.46 9.95 -8.83
C MET A 250 -6.34 9.70 -9.83
N ILE A 251 -6.36 10.38 -10.97
CA ILE A 251 -5.31 10.32 -11.98
C ILE A 251 -4.30 11.42 -11.70
N GLY A 252 -3.05 11.03 -11.40
CA GLY A 252 -1.98 11.92 -11.00
C GLY A 252 -1.39 12.74 -12.15
N PHE A 253 -1.19 14.03 -11.90
CA PHE A 253 -0.40 14.96 -12.71
C PHE A 253 0.67 15.60 -11.83
N SER A 254 1.93 15.40 -12.17
CA SER A 254 3.07 15.98 -11.45
C SER A 254 4.19 16.33 -12.40
N ALA A 255 5.12 17.16 -11.93
CA ALA A 255 6.37 17.42 -12.65
C ALA A 255 7.27 16.16 -12.74
N ALA A 256 7.11 15.20 -11.83
CA ALA A 256 7.84 13.93 -11.81
C ALA A 256 7.18 12.83 -12.67
N LEU A 257 5.91 12.99 -13.08
CA LEU A 257 5.18 12.00 -13.85
C LEU A 257 5.22 12.26 -15.37
N ASP A 258 5.09 11.19 -16.15
CA ASP A 258 4.94 11.30 -17.61
C ASP A 258 3.55 11.83 -17.97
N ARG A 259 3.51 13.06 -18.48
CA ARG A 259 2.27 13.73 -18.87
C ARG A 259 1.48 12.99 -19.96
N LYS A 260 2.16 12.19 -20.81
CA LYS A 260 1.48 11.43 -21.89
C LYS A 260 0.70 10.29 -21.28
N ILE A 261 1.29 9.58 -20.29
CA ILE A 261 0.59 8.51 -19.56
C ILE A 261 -0.61 9.09 -18.82
N SER A 262 -0.45 10.17 -18.05
CA SER A 262 -1.57 10.81 -17.33
C SER A 262 -2.71 11.22 -18.27
N LYS A 263 -2.39 11.83 -19.43
CA LYS A 263 -3.40 12.20 -20.43
C LYS A 263 -4.08 10.98 -21.05
N LYS A 264 -3.32 9.91 -21.33
CA LYS A 264 -3.87 8.68 -21.88
C LYS A 264 -4.82 8.01 -20.89
N LEU A 265 -4.50 7.98 -19.61
CA LEU A 265 -5.41 7.49 -18.56
C LEU A 265 -6.73 8.28 -18.54
N VAL A 266 -6.68 9.61 -18.65
CA VAL A 266 -7.90 10.44 -18.74
C VAL A 266 -8.71 10.14 -20.01
N GLU A 267 -8.05 9.96 -21.15
CA GLU A 267 -8.70 9.58 -22.40
C GLU A 267 -9.42 8.24 -22.28
N LEU A 268 -8.72 7.22 -21.74
CA LEU A 268 -9.26 5.90 -21.50
C LEU A 268 -10.43 5.91 -20.52
N ALA A 269 -10.32 6.64 -19.42
CA ALA A 269 -11.41 6.79 -18.46
C ALA A 269 -12.68 7.34 -19.13
N LYS A 270 -12.54 8.34 -19.99
CA LYS A 270 -13.66 8.88 -20.77
C LYS A 270 -14.23 7.87 -21.77
N ARG A 271 -13.37 7.16 -22.51
CA ARG A 271 -13.76 6.18 -23.51
C ARG A 271 -14.54 5.01 -22.91
N GLU A 272 -14.06 4.52 -21.76
CA GLU A 272 -14.64 3.39 -21.04
C GLU A 272 -15.77 3.80 -20.07
N ASN A 273 -16.12 5.09 -20.01
CA ASN A 273 -17.11 5.65 -19.08
C ASN A 273 -16.78 5.36 -17.61
N ILE A 274 -15.49 5.34 -17.25
CA ILE A 274 -15.01 5.19 -15.88
C ILE A 274 -15.02 6.57 -15.21
N PRO A 275 -15.71 6.76 -14.07
CA PRO A 275 -15.60 8.00 -13.32
C PRO A 275 -14.15 8.18 -12.83
N TYR A 276 -13.66 9.40 -12.83
CA TYR A 276 -12.29 9.71 -12.37
C TYR A 276 -12.22 11.11 -11.78
N GLN A 277 -11.20 11.33 -10.99
CA GLN A 277 -10.84 12.63 -10.42
C GLN A 277 -9.40 12.96 -10.82
N LEU A 278 -8.99 14.23 -10.72
CA LEU A 278 -7.63 14.64 -11.05
C LEU A 278 -6.90 15.02 -9.77
N GLU A 279 -5.66 14.60 -9.68
CA GLU A 279 -4.74 14.94 -8.60
C GLU A 279 -3.54 15.70 -9.17
N ALA A 280 -3.29 16.91 -8.70
CA ALA A 280 -2.19 17.74 -9.18
C ALA A 280 -1.16 17.97 -8.08
N MET A 281 0.08 17.58 -8.33
CA MET A 281 1.20 17.69 -7.41
C MET A 281 2.32 18.53 -8.02
N GLY A 282 2.94 19.42 -7.24
CA GLY A 282 3.95 20.36 -7.74
C GLY A 282 5.33 19.75 -7.99
N GLY A 283 5.63 18.56 -7.45
CA GLY A 283 6.95 17.94 -7.49
C GLY A 283 6.90 16.44 -7.32
N ARG A 284 7.64 15.93 -6.34
CA ARG A 284 7.59 14.49 -5.97
C ARG A 284 6.17 14.08 -5.63
N THR A 285 5.86 12.83 -5.90
CA THR A 285 4.54 12.25 -5.64
C THR A 285 4.40 11.72 -4.21
N GLY A 286 5.52 11.42 -3.57
CA GLY A 286 5.55 10.73 -2.27
C GLY A 286 5.11 9.27 -2.36
N THR A 287 5.28 8.65 -3.54
CA THR A 287 4.94 7.26 -3.84
C THR A 287 6.11 6.58 -4.56
N ASN A 288 6.04 5.29 -4.79
CA ASN A 288 7.02 4.54 -5.57
C ASN A 288 7.26 5.06 -7.00
N CYS A 289 6.37 5.90 -7.54
CA CYS A 289 6.59 6.58 -8.81
C CYS A 289 7.92 7.34 -8.84
N ASP A 290 8.27 7.98 -7.73
CA ASP A 290 9.47 8.80 -7.62
C ASP A 290 10.76 7.96 -7.78
N GLU A 291 10.75 6.74 -7.24
CA GLU A 291 11.87 5.81 -7.28
C GLU A 291 11.93 5.06 -8.62
N ILE A 292 10.78 4.63 -9.14
CA ILE A 292 10.69 3.95 -10.45
C ILE A 292 11.13 4.88 -11.57
N SER A 293 10.65 6.12 -11.59
CA SER A 293 10.90 7.09 -12.67
C SER A 293 12.38 7.40 -12.87
N THR A 294 13.18 7.32 -11.81
CA THR A 294 14.62 7.64 -11.83
C THR A 294 15.52 6.42 -12.00
N THR A 295 14.94 5.23 -12.16
CA THR A 295 15.69 3.98 -12.32
C THR A 295 16.36 3.91 -13.68
N ARG A 296 17.64 3.44 -13.73
CA ARG A 296 18.46 3.31 -14.97
C ARG A 296 18.55 4.64 -15.73
N GLY A 297 18.12 4.67 -16.97
CA GLY A 297 18.05 5.84 -17.85
C GLY A 297 16.75 6.62 -17.76
N GLY A 298 15.89 6.27 -16.80
CA GLY A 298 14.56 6.83 -16.61
C GLY A 298 13.46 5.92 -17.15
N VAL A 299 12.37 5.81 -16.40
CA VAL A 299 11.15 5.04 -16.77
C VAL A 299 9.98 6.02 -16.83
N ARG A 300 9.22 6.01 -17.93
CA ARG A 300 8.00 6.81 -18.02
C ARG A 300 6.97 6.27 -17.04
N THR A 301 6.58 7.08 -16.06
CA THR A 301 5.75 6.60 -14.96
C THR A 301 4.48 7.43 -14.83
N GLY A 302 3.32 6.76 -14.66
CA GLY A 302 2.03 7.32 -14.31
C GLY A 302 1.62 6.91 -12.90
N LEU A 303 0.77 7.70 -12.26
CA LEU A 303 0.20 7.43 -10.94
C LEU A 303 -1.32 7.40 -11.02
N ILE A 304 -1.91 6.41 -10.34
CA ILE A 304 -3.35 6.36 -10.07
C ILE A 304 -3.51 6.15 -8.57
N SER A 305 -4.21 7.07 -7.90
CA SER A 305 -4.37 6.97 -6.46
C SER A 305 -5.77 6.49 -6.05
N VAL A 306 -5.82 5.61 -5.05
CA VAL A 306 -7.03 5.18 -4.37
C VAL A 306 -7.43 6.28 -3.38
N PRO A 307 -8.61 6.91 -3.49
CA PRO A 307 -9.06 7.85 -2.47
C PRO A 307 -9.19 7.16 -1.12
N GLN A 308 -8.50 7.66 -0.08
CA GLN A 308 -8.48 7.06 1.26
C GLN A 308 -8.70 8.11 2.34
N ARG A 309 -9.45 7.76 3.39
CA ARG A 309 -9.55 8.52 4.64
C ARG A 309 -8.74 7.87 5.74
N ASN A 310 -8.37 8.68 6.72
CA ASN A 310 -7.67 8.25 7.94
C ASN A 310 -6.37 7.49 7.65
N MET A 311 -5.64 7.89 6.60
CA MET A 311 -4.35 7.32 6.22
C MET A 311 -3.41 7.20 7.44
N HIS A 312 -2.61 6.12 7.48
CA HIS A 312 -1.65 5.83 8.56
C HIS A 312 -2.29 5.64 9.95
N THR A 313 -3.55 5.23 9.98
CA THR A 313 -4.25 4.85 11.22
C THR A 313 -4.81 3.43 11.12
N PRO A 314 -5.17 2.78 12.24
CA PRO A 314 -5.79 1.46 12.17
C PRO A 314 -7.25 1.47 11.67
N ALA A 315 -7.75 2.58 11.12
CA ALA A 315 -9.13 2.77 10.69
C ALA A 315 -9.22 3.50 9.33
N GLU A 316 -8.34 3.15 8.42
CA GLU A 316 -8.34 3.60 7.03
C GLU A 316 -9.67 3.26 6.35
N VAL A 317 -10.10 4.09 5.39
CA VAL A 317 -11.36 3.88 4.69
C VAL A 317 -11.20 4.07 3.20
N CYS A 318 -11.52 3.02 2.41
CA CYS A 318 -11.58 3.05 0.95
C CYS A 318 -12.98 2.65 0.45
N ASP A 319 -13.22 2.83 -0.85
CA ASP A 319 -14.45 2.41 -1.52
C ASP A 319 -14.12 1.38 -2.62
N PHE A 320 -14.79 0.23 -2.59
CA PHE A 320 -14.56 -0.84 -3.57
C PHE A 320 -14.90 -0.44 -5.01
N GLU A 321 -15.79 0.51 -5.19
CA GLU A 321 -16.12 1.02 -6.53
C GLU A 321 -14.95 1.79 -7.13
N ASP A 322 -14.28 2.61 -6.34
CA ASP A 322 -13.06 3.32 -6.77
C ASP A 322 -11.95 2.31 -7.14
N MET A 323 -11.74 1.30 -6.29
CA MET A 323 -10.73 0.27 -6.51
C MET A 323 -10.99 -0.58 -7.77
N GLU A 324 -12.23 -1.02 -8.01
CA GLU A 324 -12.57 -1.77 -9.22
C GLU A 324 -12.46 -0.89 -10.48
N ASN A 325 -12.74 0.40 -10.37
CA ASN A 325 -12.55 1.36 -11.45
C ASN A 325 -11.08 1.59 -11.78
N ILE A 326 -10.19 1.59 -10.77
CA ILE A 326 -8.72 1.57 -10.98
C ILE A 326 -8.31 0.34 -11.78
N ALA A 327 -8.75 -0.84 -11.35
CA ALA A 327 -8.42 -2.09 -12.03
C ALA A 327 -8.87 -2.10 -13.50
N LYS A 328 -10.08 -1.63 -13.79
CA LYS A 328 -10.60 -1.50 -15.16
C LYS A 328 -9.80 -0.50 -15.99
N LEU A 329 -9.44 0.65 -15.42
CA LEU A 329 -8.68 1.68 -16.11
C LEU A 329 -7.27 1.19 -16.49
N ILE A 330 -6.60 0.50 -15.58
CA ILE A 330 -5.29 -0.10 -15.84
C ILE A 330 -5.40 -1.22 -16.90
N ALA A 331 -6.41 -2.08 -16.80
CA ALA A 331 -6.64 -3.12 -17.80
C ALA A 331 -6.86 -2.52 -19.20
N ALA A 332 -7.65 -1.44 -19.29
CA ALA A 332 -7.84 -0.71 -20.55
C ALA A 332 -6.54 -0.10 -21.07
N TYR A 333 -5.65 0.40 -20.18
CA TYR A 333 -4.34 0.92 -20.57
C TYR A 333 -3.41 -0.17 -21.13
N ILE A 334 -3.39 -1.34 -20.50
CA ILE A 334 -2.58 -2.48 -20.96
C ILE A 334 -3.00 -2.94 -22.35
N THR A 335 -4.31 -3.06 -22.58
CA THR A 335 -4.89 -3.63 -23.81
C THR A 335 -5.11 -2.61 -24.92
N ASP A 336 -4.80 -1.32 -24.69
CA ASP A 336 -4.97 -0.26 -25.68
C ASP A 336 -3.93 -0.36 -26.80
N LYS A 337 -4.41 -0.65 -28.02
CA LYS A 337 -3.56 -0.83 -29.20
C LYS A 337 -2.98 0.49 -29.76
N GLU A 338 -3.61 1.62 -29.48
CA GLU A 338 -3.11 2.92 -29.92
C GLU A 338 -1.90 3.40 -29.11
N ALA A 339 -1.76 2.94 -27.88
CA ALA A 339 -0.59 3.23 -27.06
C ALA A 339 0.71 2.60 -27.61
N GLN A 340 0.59 1.55 -28.43
CA GLN A 340 1.73 0.85 -29.05
C GLN A 340 2.38 1.62 -30.21
N LEU A 341 1.64 2.48 -30.90
CA LEU A 341 2.13 3.20 -32.10
C LEU A 341 3.01 4.40 -31.76
N ASN A 342 3.12 4.79 -30.48
CA ASN A 342 3.86 5.95 -30.02
C ASN A 342 4.97 5.64 -28.98
N ALA A 343 5.36 4.37 -28.83
CA ALA A 343 6.38 3.90 -27.90
C ALA A 343 7.77 3.81 -28.56
#